data_a18c9c203eb2c260283cf39b53abb810
#
_entry.id   a18c9c203eb2c260283cf39b53abb810
#
_cell.length_a   1.000
_cell.length_b   1.000
_cell.length_c   1.000
_cell.angle_alpha   90.00
_cell.angle_beta   90.00
_cell.angle_gamma   90.00
#
_symmetry.space_group_name_H-M   'P 1'
#
loop_
_entity.id
_entity.type
_entity.pdbx_description
1 polymer ?
#
loop_
_entity_poly.entity_id
_entity_poly.type
_entity_poly.pdbx_seq_one_letter_code
_entity_poly.pdbx_strand_id
1 'polypeptide(L)'
;MKGNIVVGQSGGPTAVINSSVAGVYAAAKKLGVKKIYGMVHGIEGFLEDKMIDLGDYLDDETGIELLKRTPSAFLGSCRFKMPKIEGHEDVYEKIFEIMEKHDIECLFYAGGNDSMDTVKMLSDYAAAHNKPQRFMGVPKTIDNDLPVTDHCPGYGSAAKYIAASLKEIIRDNESFGAKKPTICIVEIMGRNAGWLTAAAALAKGDDCSGCDAIYLPERVFDIDKFMADVKELAATKSSVVIAVSEGVKVADGRYVCELGREVAVDAFGHKQMSGTAVMLADKIAAETGLKTRAIEFSTLQRAATHLASLTDINEAFQVGYDAVMAAEEGKTGMMITLDRNGDAPYQCGTSAYDIHAIANVERNVPDEWITADGKGLTDGYEKYARPLIMGELQPLFVNGLPRHLVRK
;
A
#
# COMPACT_ATOMS: atom_id res chain seq x y z
N MET A 1 -21.07 10.16 19.41
CA MET A 1 -19.92 11.02 19.76
C MET A 1 -20.39 12.39 20.19
N LYS A 2 -19.82 12.96 21.26
CA LYS A 2 -20.19 14.29 21.76
C LYS A 2 -19.11 15.33 21.48
N GLY A 3 -17.85 14.91 21.49
CA GLY A 3 -16.68 15.73 21.18
C GLY A 3 -16.30 15.74 19.71
N ASN A 4 -15.22 16.42 19.40
CA ASN A 4 -14.62 16.46 18.07
C ASN A 4 -13.81 15.19 17.81
N ILE A 5 -13.42 14.98 16.56
CA ILE A 5 -12.53 13.87 16.18
C ILE A 5 -11.36 14.37 15.33
N VAL A 6 -10.31 13.57 15.28
CA VAL A 6 -9.16 13.83 14.39
C VAL A 6 -8.78 12.58 13.61
N VAL A 7 -8.43 12.75 12.33
CA VAL A 7 -7.90 11.70 11.48
C VAL A 7 -6.52 12.08 10.96
N GLY A 8 -5.58 11.14 11.00
CA GLY A 8 -4.23 11.28 10.47
C GLY A 8 -3.88 10.24 9.42
N GLN A 9 -2.93 10.57 8.55
CA GLN A 9 -2.38 9.69 7.52
C GLN A 9 -0.88 9.47 7.79
N SER A 10 -0.40 8.24 7.66
CA SER A 10 0.96 7.85 8.03
C SER A 10 1.59 6.87 7.06
N GLY A 11 2.92 6.91 6.97
CA GLY A 11 3.74 6.03 6.14
C GLY A 11 3.65 6.32 4.65
N GLY A 12 4.01 5.34 3.81
CA GLY A 12 3.89 5.47 2.36
C GLY A 12 2.45 5.69 1.92
N PRO A 13 2.15 6.69 1.06
CA PRO A 13 0.79 6.93 0.61
C PRO A 13 0.31 5.85 -0.37
N THR A 14 -1.00 5.80 -0.63
CA THR A 14 -1.62 4.92 -1.61
C THR A 14 -2.58 5.70 -2.51
N ALA A 15 -3.04 5.08 -3.58
CA ALA A 15 -4.07 5.68 -4.45
C ALA A 15 -5.42 5.87 -3.73
N VAL A 16 -5.67 5.18 -2.61
CA VAL A 16 -6.97 5.16 -1.93
C VAL A 16 -6.95 5.62 -0.47
N ILE A 17 -5.79 6.01 0.08
CA ILE A 17 -5.70 6.46 1.49
C ILE A 17 -6.62 7.64 1.79
N ASN A 18 -6.90 8.49 0.80
CA ASN A 18 -7.83 9.59 0.92
C ASN A 18 -9.29 9.12 0.94
N SER A 19 -9.61 7.98 0.32
CA SER A 19 -10.93 7.38 0.42
C SER A 19 -11.25 6.94 1.85
N SER A 20 -10.25 6.44 2.59
CA SER A 20 -10.39 6.14 4.02
C SER A 20 -10.69 7.40 4.84
N VAL A 21 -10.01 8.52 4.56
CA VAL A 21 -10.31 9.82 5.21
C VAL A 21 -11.73 10.29 4.86
N ALA A 22 -12.15 10.12 3.61
CA ALA A 22 -13.52 10.44 3.18
C ALA A 22 -14.57 9.61 3.93
N GLY A 23 -14.28 8.33 4.18
CA GLY A 23 -15.13 7.45 5.00
C GLY A 23 -15.25 7.93 6.44
N VAL A 24 -14.12 8.26 7.09
CA VAL A 24 -14.10 8.82 8.45
C VAL A 24 -14.93 10.11 8.50
N TYR A 25 -14.73 11.02 7.54
CA TYR A 25 -15.47 12.27 7.47
C TYR A 25 -16.99 12.04 7.31
N ALA A 26 -17.38 11.19 6.38
CA ALA A 26 -18.79 10.92 6.10
C ALA A 26 -19.52 10.30 7.31
N ALA A 27 -18.89 9.36 8.00
CA ALA A 27 -19.47 8.76 9.21
C ALA A 27 -19.58 9.77 10.35
N ALA A 28 -18.54 10.54 10.61
CA ALA A 28 -18.54 11.57 11.65
C ALA A 28 -19.59 12.66 11.40
N LYS A 29 -19.71 13.11 10.15
CA LYS A 29 -20.76 14.08 9.75
C LYS A 29 -22.17 13.51 9.96
N LYS A 30 -22.40 12.24 9.63
CA LYS A 30 -23.68 11.55 9.87
C LYS A 30 -24.04 11.45 11.34
N LEU A 31 -23.04 11.30 12.23
CA LEU A 31 -23.23 11.29 13.69
C LEU A 31 -23.38 12.71 14.29
N GLY A 32 -23.26 13.76 13.48
CA GLY A 32 -23.39 15.15 13.93
C GLY A 32 -22.17 15.69 14.68
N VAL A 33 -20.98 15.11 14.46
CA VAL A 33 -19.72 15.61 15.01
C VAL A 33 -19.48 17.05 14.51
N LYS A 34 -19.18 17.97 15.44
CA LYS A 34 -19.11 19.40 15.12
C LYS A 34 -17.86 19.78 14.35
N LYS A 35 -16.70 19.24 14.77
CA LYS A 35 -15.40 19.48 14.14
C LYS A 35 -14.73 18.15 13.84
N ILE A 36 -14.32 18.00 12.58
CA ILE A 36 -13.64 16.83 12.07
C ILE A 36 -12.28 17.31 11.60
N TYR A 37 -11.26 17.11 12.43
CA TYR A 37 -9.92 17.58 12.15
C TYR A 37 -9.13 16.59 11.31
N GLY A 38 -8.27 17.12 10.43
CA GLY A 38 -7.24 16.38 9.73
C GLY A 38 -5.85 16.76 10.23
N MET A 39 -5.05 15.81 10.68
CA MET A 39 -3.64 16.05 11.08
C MET A 39 -2.81 16.44 9.87
N VAL A 40 -2.15 17.58 9.90
CA VAL A 40 -1.20 17.95 8.84
C VAL A 40 0.14 17.28 9.10
N HIS A 41 0.52 16.33 8.23
CA HIS A 41 1.70 15.47 8.39
C HIS A 41 1.66 14.52 9.61
N GLY A 42 0.50 13.90 9.85
CA GLY A 42 0.34 12.86 10.86
C GLY A 42 0.71 13.30 12.28
N ILE A 43 1.28 12.38 13.07
CA ILE A 43 1.64 12.66 14.48
C ILE A 43 2.72 13.75 14.61
N GLU A 44 3.67 13.86 13.66
CA GLU A 44 4.69 14.93 13.70
C GLU A 44 4.02 16.31 13.70
N GLY A 45 3.13 16.57 12.77
CA GLY A 45 2.41 17.83 12.73
C GLY A 45 1.39 17.97 13.85
N PHE A 46 0.80 16.88 14.33
CA PHE A 46 -0.12 16.90 15.47
C PHE A 46 0.58 17.35 16.76
N LEU A 47 1.80 16.89 17.01
CA LEU A 47 2.64 17.35 18.12
C LEU A 47 2.97 18.86 18.06
N GLU A 48 2.93 19.44 16.88
CA GLU A 48 3.06 20.89 16.65
C GLU A 48 1.70 21.64 16.61
N ASP A 49 0.62 20.93 16.98
CA ASP A 49 -0.77 21.46 16.96
C ASP A 49 -1.24 21.88 15.54
N LYS A 50 -0.71 21.20 14.49
CA LYS A 50 -1.03 21.48 13.09
C LYS A 50 -2.17 20.60 12.60
N MET A 51 -3.35 21.15 12.51
CA MET A 51 -4.57 20.52 12.01
C MET A 51 -5.34 21.43 11.08
N ILE A 52 -6.18 20.85 10.24
CA ILE A 52 -7.18 21.56 9.43
C ILE A 52 -8.57 21.05 9.79
N ASP A 53 -9.58 21.91 9.65
CA ASP A 53 -10.98 21.47 9.68
C ASP A 53 -11.33 20.87 8.30
N LEU A 54 -11.67 19.59 8.27
CA LEU A 54 -12.05 18.92 7.03
C LEU A 54 -13.37 19.44 6.45
N GLY A 55 -14.22 20.05 7.27
CA GLY A 55 -15.45 20.72 6.82
C GLY A 55 -15.18 21.84 5.81
N ASP A 56 -14.04 22.51 5.90
CA ASP A 56 -13.66 23.57 4.94
C ASP A 56 -13.41 23.05 3.51
N TYR A 57 -13.22 21.74 3.35
CA TYR A 57 -12.88 21.07 2.08
C TYR A 57 -13.92 20.06 1.63
N LEU A 58 -14.65 19.43 2.54
CA LEU A 58 -15.50 18.27 2.30
C LEU A 58 -16.99 18.51 2.64
N ASP A 59 -17.41 19.78 2.76
CA ASP A 59 -18.78 20.10 3.18
C ASP A 59 -19.83 19.72 2.13
N ASP A 60 -19.43 19.55 0.88
CA ASP A 60 -20.28 19.09 -0.20
C ASP A 60 -19.84 17.72 -0.76
N GLU A 61 -20.73 17.06 -1.51
CA GLU A 61 -20.47 15.79 -2.16
C GLU A 61 -19.32 15.88 -3.17
N THR A 62 -19.14 17.03 -3.81
CA THR A 62 -18.07 17.25 -4.80
C THR A 62 -16.69 17.17 -4.13
N GLY A 63 -16.53 17.77 -2.95
CA GLY A 63 -15.30 17.70 -2.17
C GLY A 63 -14.94 16.26 -1.79
N ILE A 64 -15.93 15.50 -1.29
CA ILE A 64 -15.75 14.09 -0.93
C ILE A 64 -15.35 13.26 -2.14
N GLU A 65 -16.08 13.39 -3.27
CA GLU A 65 -15.81 12.65 -4.49
C GLU A 65 -14.46 13.04 -5.13
N LEU A 66 -14.04 14.30 -5.00
CA LEU A 66 -12.73 14.74 -5.46
C LEU A 66 -11.61 14.20 -4.56
N LEU A 67 -11.82 14.15 -3.24
CA LEU A 67 -10.86 13.56 -2.30
C LEU A 67 -10.60 12.09 -2.61
N LYS A 68 -11.64 11.30 -2.88
CA LYS A 68 -11.53 9.87 -3.26
C LYS A 68 -10.69 9.64 -4.52
N ARG A 69 -10.59 10.63 -5.41
CA ARG A 69 -9.82 10.59 -6.68
C ARG A 69 -8.46 11.28 -6.58
N THR A 70 -8.15 11.88 -5.43
CA THR A 70 -6.89 12.58 -5.21
C THR A 70 -5.81 11.57 -4.79
N PRO A 71 -4.67 11.51 -5.51
CA PRO A 71 -3.59 10.59 -5.16
C PRO A 71 -2.86 11.03 -3.89
N SER A 72 -2.09 10.09 -3.34
CA SER A 72 -1.22 10.34 -2.20
C SER A 72 -2.00 10.69 -0.93
N ALA A 73 -1.34 11.30 0.06
CA ALA A 73 -1.95 11.70 1.33
C ALA A 73 -2.35 13.17 1.28
N PHE A 74 -3.64 13.47 1.19
CA PHE A 74 -4.16 14.85 1.18
C PHE A 74 -3.76 15.64 2.42
N LEU A 75 -3.76 15.00 3.59
CA LEU A 75 -3.33 15.61 4.84
C LEU A 75 -1.81 15.75 4.97
N GLY A 76 -1.05 15.13 4.06
CA GLY A 76 0.36 14.86 4.24
C GLY A 76 0.57 13.63 5.11
N SER A 77 1.75 13.06 5.04
CA SER A 77 2.15 11.87 5.79
C SER A 77 3.42 12.13 6.57
N CYS A 78 3.69 11.32 7.57
CA CYS A 78 4.94 11.29 8.30
C CYS A 78 5.46 9.86 8.45
N ARG A 79 6.71 9.75 8.86
CA ARG A 79 7.35 8.49 9.27
C ARG A 79 7.80 8.60 10.73
N PHE A 80 6.83 8.94 11.60
CA PHE A 80 7.07 9.06 13.02
C PHE A 80 6.94 7.70 13.70
N LYS A 81 7.99 7.28 14.38
CA LYS A 81 7.95 6.09 15.24
C LYS A 81 7.70 6.56 16.67
N MET A 82 6.57 6.15 17.22
CA MET A 82 6.23 6.47 18.61
C MET A 82 7.30 5.91 19.54
N PRO A 83 7.94 6.73 20.39
CA PRO A 83 8.91 6.21 21.35
C PRO A 83 8.22 5.35 22.41
N LYS A 84 8.96 4.43 23.04
CA LYS A 84 8.47 3.73 24.21
C LYS A 84 8.18 4.74 25.32
N ILE A 85 7.19 4.41 26.18
CA ILE A 85 6.68 5.35 27.18
C ILE A 85 7.75 5.74 28.20
N GLU A 86 8.60 4.75 28.61
CA GLU A 86 9.60 4.96 29.63
C GLU A 86 10.63 6.00 29.18
N GLY A 87 10.62 7.17 29.85
CA GLY A 87 11.50 8.29 29.57
C GLY A 87 11.06 9.20 28.42
N HIS A 88 9.85 8.99 27.90
CA HIS A 88 9.24 9.79 26.82
C HIS A 88 7.76 10.08 27.12
N GLU A 89 7.38 10.13 28.39
CA GLU A 89 6.02 10.42 28.84
C GLU A 89 5.53 11.77 28.31
N ASP A 90 6.43 12.74 28.17
CA ASP A 90 6.16 14.08 27.64
C ASP A 90 5.55 14.07 26.22
N VAL A 91 5.95 13.13 25.38
CA VAL A 91 5.39 12.98 24.02
C VAL A 91 3.93 12.56 24.09
N TYR A 92 3.60 11.61 24.98
CA TYR A 92 2.24 11.14 25.19
C TYR A 92 1.38 12.25 25.81
N GLU A 93 1.85 12.83 26.91
CA GLU A 93 1.16 13.94 27.57
C GLU A 93 0.83 15.06 26.59
N LYS A 94 1.77 15.42 25.71
CA LYS A 94 1.57 16.43 24.69
C LYS A 94 0.44 16.10 23.71
N ILE A 95 0.33 14.84 23.28
CA ILE A 95 -0.77 14.39 22.41
C ILE A 95 -2.11 14.56 23.13
N PHE A 96 -2.20 14.10 24.39
CA PHE A 96 -3.43 14.23 25.19
C PHE A 96 -3.78 15.67 25.51
N GLU A 97 -2.82 16.55 25.81
CA GLU A 97 -3.05 18.00 25.97
C GLU A 97 -3.67 18.64 24.74
N ILE A 98 -3.18 18.29 23.53
CA ILE A 98 -3.74 18.78 22.28
C ILE A 98 -5.15 18.24 22.07
N MET A 99 -5.39 16.96 22.35
CA MET A 99 -6.74 16.37 22.27
C MET A 99 -7.71 17.07 23.23
N GLU A 100 -7.31 17.31 24.47
CA GLU A 100 -8.11 18.02 25.48
C GLU A 100 -8.36 19.49 25.07
N LYS A 101 -7.34 20.20 24.59
CA LYS A 101 -7.44 21.59 24.11
C LYS A 101 -8.47 21.75 23.00
N HIS A 102 -8.59 20.79 22.10
CA HIS A 102 -9.49 20.84 20.94
C HIS A 102 -10.77 20.01 21.12
N ASP A 103 -11.07 19.55 22.36
CA ASP A 103 -12.23 18.69 22.67
C ASP A 103 -12.29 17.43 21.76
N ILE A 104 -11.13 16.83 21.47
CA ILE A 104 -11.02 15.64 20.63
C ILE A 104 -11.23 14.40 21.49
N GLU A 105 -12.30 13.63 21.21
CA GLU A 105 -12.60 12.41 21.94
C GLU A 105 -12.10 11.15 21.24
N CYS A 106 -11.81 11.21 19.93
CA CYS A 106 -11.32 10.06 19.18
C CYS A 106 -10.28 10.44 18.12
N LEU A 107 -9.22 9.63 18.03
CA LEU A 107 -8.18 9.73 17.03
C LEU A 107 -8.23 8.50 16.11
N PHE A 108 -8.32 8.75 14.79
CA PHE A 108 -8.28 7.75 13.74
C PHE A 108 -6.95 7.86 13.01
N TYR A 109 -6.22 6.75 12.89
CA TYR A 109 -4.90 6.79 12.27
C TYR A 109 -4.80 5.82 11.10
N ALA A 110 -4.72 6.37 9.89
CA ALA A 110 -4.63 5.58 8.66
C ALA A 110 -3.18 5.24 8.34
N GLY A 111 -2.81 3.96 8.39
CA GLY A 111 -1.44 3.53 8.15
C GLY A 111 -1.21 2.03 8.18
N GLY A 112 0.07 1.64 8.03
CA GLY A 112 0.56 0.27 8.09
C GLY A 112 0.99 -0.14 9.50
N ASN A 113 1.88 -1.12 9.61
CA ASN A 113 2.33 -1.72 10.86
C ASN A 113 2.80 -0.71 11.92
N ASP A 114 3.70 0.22 11.57
CA ASP A 114 4.19 1.25 12.51
C ASP A 114 3.06 2.17 13.01
N SER A 115 2.05 2.41 12.17
CA SER A 115 0.89 3.23 12.55
C SER A 115 -0.03 2.48 13.49
N MET A 116 -0.19 1.17 13.30
CA MET A 116 -0.94 0.32 14.21
C MET A 116 -0.23 0.21 15.56
N ASP A 117 1.11 0.18 15.59
CA ASP A 117 1.89 0.26 16.82
C ASP A 117 1.67 1.60 17.55
N THR A 118 1.62 2.71 16.82
CA THR A 118 1.26 4.03 17.39
C THR A 118 -0.13 4.02 18.03
N VAL A 119 -1.15 3.48 17.34
CA VAL A 119 -2.52 3.37 17.88
C VAL A 119 -2.53 2.50 19.14
N LYS A 120 -1.83 1.37 19.12
CA LYS A 120 -1.68 0.48 20.28
C LYS A 120 -1.08 1.22 21.47
N MET A 121 0.08 1.88 21.29
CA MET A 121 0.78 2.58 22.37
C MET A 121 -0.06 3.71 22.96
N LEU A 122 -0.79 4.47 22.15
CA LEU A 122 -1.69 5.53 22.62
C LEU A 122 -2.90 4.98 23.37
N SER A 123 -3.49 3.88 22.90
CA SER A 123 -4.62 3.25 23.58
C SER A 123 -4.21 2.63 24.92
N ASP A 124 -3.02 2.01 24.98
CA ASP A 124 -2.44 1.45 26.22
C ASP A 124 -2.17 2.56 27.24
N TYR A 125 -1.59 3.68 26.79
CA TYR A 125 -1.37 4.85 27.64
C TYR A 125 -2.70 5.41 28.19
N ALA A 126 -3.71 5.55 27.34
CA ALA A 126 -5.04 6.03 27.75
C ALA A 126 -5.63 5.12 28.85
N ALA A 127 -5.57 3.81 28.64
CA ALA A 127 -6.08 2.83 29.62
C ALA A 127 -5.32 2.90 30.95
N ALA A 128 -3.98 2.97 30.93
CA ALA A 128 -3.14 3.04 32.10
C ALA A 128 -3.35 4.31 32.93
N HIS A 129 -3.71 5.43 32.28
CA HIS A 129 -3.91 6.75 32.90
C HIS A 129 -5.38 7.16 33.03
N ASN A 130 -6.32 6.21 32.83
CA ASN A 130 -7.77 6.48 32.88
C ASN A 130 -8.23 7.68 32.01
N LYS A 131 -7.61 7.84 30.84
CA LYS A 131 -7.98 8.87 29.88
C LYS A 131 -9.20 8.42 29.06
N PRO A 132 -10.19 9.30 28.78
CA PRO A 132 -11.41 8.93 28.07
C PRO A 132 -11.26 8.85 26.54
N GLN A 133 -10.15 9.33 25.99
CA GLN A 133 -9.92 9.42 24.56
C GLN A 133 -9.79 8.00 23.95
N ARG A 134 -10.31 7.86 22.73
CA ARG A 134 -10.32 6.60 21.99
C ARG A 134 -9.39 6.66 20.77
N PHE A 135 -8.81 5.53 20.42
CA PHE A 135 -7.83 5.39 19.35
C PHE A 135 -8.22 4.23 18.45
N MET A 136 -8.35 4.50 17.15
CA MET A 136 -8.75 3.52 16.15
C MET A 136 -7.76 3.48 14.98
N GLY A 137 -7.32 2.28 14.61
CA GLY A 137 -6.53 2.04 13.42
C GLY A 137 -7.41 1.91 12.18
N VAL A 138 -7.02 2.58 11.12
CA VAL A 138 -7.60 2.44 9.79
C VAL A 138 -6.54 1.78 8.90
N PRO A 139 -6.75 0.54 8.41
CA PRO A 139 -5.72 -0.18 7.67
C PRO A 139 -5.39 0.52 6.36
N LYS A 140 -4.11 0.57 6.04
CA LYS A 140 -3.60 1.10 4.78
C LYS A 140 -2.20 0.58 4.54
N THR A 141 -1.98 -0.12 3.44
CA THR A 141 -0.67 -0.37 2.82
C THR A 141 -0.84 -0.96 1.42
N ILE A 142 0.03 -0.62 0.48
CA ILE A 142 0.10 -1.34 -0.81
C ILE A 142 0.78 -2.70 -0.65
N ASP A 143 1.57 -2.89 0.40
CA ASP A 143 2.39 -4.11 0.60
C ASP A 143 1.53 -5.32 0.99
N ASN A 144 0.26 -5.11 1.37
CA ASN A 144 -0.71 -6.16 1.73
C ASN A 144 -0.23 -7.08 2.86
N ASP A 145 0.58 -6.54 3.75
CA ASP A 145 1.36 -7.27 4.76
C ASP A 145 0.78 -7.24 6.18
N LEU A 146 -0.35 -6.54 6.39
CA LEU A 146 -1.03 -6.55 7.70
C LEU A 146 -1.70 -7.91 7.93
N PRO A 147 -1.52 -8.51 9.11
CA PRO A 147 -2.20 -9.75 9.49
C PRO A 147 -3.67 -9.51 9.83
N VAL A 148 -4.43 -10.59 9.97
CA VAL A 148 -5.83 -10.64 10.43
C VAL A 148 -6.85 -10.09 9.43
N THR A 149 -6.48 -9.17 8.56
CA THR A 149 -7.33 -8.68 7.46
C THR A 149 -7.14 -9.54 6.21
N ASP A 150 -8.17 -9.77 5.40
CA ASP A 150 -8.04 -10.50 4.13
C ASP A 150 -7.04 -9.78 3.20
N HIS A 151 -7.20 -8.47 3.06
CA HIS A 151 -6.29 -7.61 2.29
C HIS A 151 -6.26 -6.20 2.87
N CYS A 152 -5.37 -5.36 2.34
CA CYS A 152 -5.19 -3.99 2.82
C CYS A 152 -5.65 -2.98 1.76
N PRO A 153 -6.41 -1.92 2.16
CA PRO A 153 -6.71 -0.81 1.27
C PRO A 153 -5.43 -0.16 0.72
N GLY A 154 -5.38 -0.04 -0.61
CA GLY A 154 -4.21 0.41 -1.37
C GLY A 154 -3.60 -0.70 -2.23
N TYR A 155 -3.65 -1.95 -1.78
CA TYR A 155 -3.12 -3.08 -2.51
C TYR A 155 -3.86 -3.33 -3.83
N GLY A 156 -5.19 -3.36 -3.82
CA GLY A 156 -5.99 -3.64 -5.02
C GLY A 156 -5.71 -2.66 -6.17
N SER A 157 -5.59 -1.38 -5.86
CA SER A 157 -5.26 -0.34 -6.84
C SER A 157 -3.84 -0.45 -7.36
N ALA A 158 -2.86 -0.73 -6.49
CA ALA A 158 -1.48 -0.94 -6.90
C ALA A 158 -1.34 -2.20 -7.76
N ALA A 159 -2.00 -3.29 -7.39
CA ALA A 159 -2.04 -4.54 -8.16
C ALA A 159 -2.66 -4.32 -9.56
N LYS A 160 -3.76 -3.53 -9.65
CA LYS A 160 -4.37 -3.16 -10.93
C LYS A 160 -3.41 -2.38 -11.82
N TYR A 161 -2.73 -1.38 -11.26
CA TYR A 161 -1.72 -0.61 -12.00
C TYR A 161 -0.61 -1.50 -12.53
N ILE A 162 -0.07 -2.40 -11.69
CA ILE A 162 1.00 -3.33 -12.06
C ILE A 162 0.54 -4.23 -13.21
N ALA A 163 -0.61 -4.87 -13.08
CA ALA A 163 -1.15 -5.79 -14.08
C ALA A 163 -1.43 -5.09 -15.42
N ALA A 164 -2.07 -3.91 -15.39
CA ALA A 164 -2.40 -3.13 -16.58
C ALA A 164 -1.12 -2.65 -17.29
N SER A 165 -0.18 -2.05 -16.54
CA SER A 165 1.07 -1.55 -17.10
C SER A 165 1.93 -2.69 -17.68
N LEU A 166 1.95 -3.86 -17.04
CA LEU A 166 2.66 -5.02 -17.56
C LEU A 166 2.05 -5.53 -18.86
N LYS A 167 0.72 -5.56 -19.01
CA LYS A 167 0.07 -5.90 -20.29
C LYS A 167 0.56 -4.99 -21.43
N GLU A 168 0.65 -3.68 -21.18
CA GLU A 168 1.11 -2.71 -22.16
C GLU A 168 2.60 -2.87 -22.46
N ILE A 169 3.44 -3.09 -21.44
CA ILE A 169 4.89 -3.35 -21.57
C ILE A 169 5.14 -4.63 -22.37
N ILE A 170 4.39 -5.70 -22.10
CA ILE A 170 4.48 -6.97 -22.84
C ILE A 170 4.17 -6.71 -24.32
N ARG A 171 3.09 -6.00 -24.61
CA ARG A 171 2.69 -5.66 -25.98
C ARG A 171 3.73 -4.76 -26.69
N ASP A 172 4.31 -3.79 -25.99
CA ASP A 172 5.42 -2.98 -26.53
C ASP A 172 6.64 -3.84 -26.83
N ASN A 173 7.04 -4.70 -25.87
CA ASN A 173 8.23 -5.54 -26.05
C ASN A 173 8.05 -6.57 -27.18
N GLU A 174 6.84 -7.14 -27.38
CA GLU A 174 6.48 -8.04 -28.48
C GLU A 174 6.56 -7.34 -29.86
N SER A 175 6.42 -6.01 -29.90
CA SER A 175 6.53 -5.26 -31.15
C SER A 175 7.95 -5.20 -31.73
N PHE A 176 8.95 -5.60 -30.94
CA PHE A 176 10.35 -5.67 -31.35
C PHE A 176 10.76 -7.17 -31.57
N GLY A 177 11.96 -7.40 -32.00
CA GLY A 177 12.54 -8.74 -31.92
C GLY A 177 12.40 -9.60 -33.17
N ALA A 178 12.23 -8.99 -34.36
CA ALA A 178 12.16 -9.76 -35.62
C ALA A 178 13.42 -10.63 -35.92
N LYS A 179 14.58 -10.29 -35.38
CA LYS A 179 15.84 -10.98 -35.66
C LYS A 179 16.60 -11.46 -34.41
N LYS A 180 16.44 -10.78 -33.30
CA LYS A 180 17.06 -11.11 -32.00
C LYS A 180 16.04 -10.88 -30.89
N PRO A 181 16.06 -11.71 -29.84
CA PRO A 181 15.22 -11.50 -28.66
C PRO A 181 15.44 -10.13 -28.01
N THR A 182 14.37 -9.55 -27.48
CA THR A 182 14.41 -8.39 -26.60
C THR A 182 13.96 -8.83 -25.20
N ILE A 183 14.68 -8.37 -24.19
CA ILE A 183 14.42 -8.71 -22.79
C ILE A 183 14.02 -7.44 -22.03
N CYS A 184 12.97 -7.52 -21.23
CA CYS A 184 12.55 -6.44 -20.33
C CYS A 184 12.45 -6.98 -18.91
N ILE A 185 13.18 -6.37 -17.98
CA ILE A 185 13.09 -6.65 -16.55
C ILE A 185 12.29 -5.52 -15.89
N VAL A 186 11.21 -5.87 -15.20
CA VAL A 186 10.34 -4.91 -14.53
C VAL A 186 10.45 -5.08 -13.03
N GLU A 187 10.96 -4.05 -12.36
CA GLU A 187 11.09 -3.99 -10.91
C GLU A 187 9.81 -3.47 -10.26
N ILE A 188 9.34 -4.20 -9.25
CA ILE A 188 8.11 -3.92 -8.52
C ILE A 188 8.46 -3.79 -7.05
N MET A 189 7.80 -2.86 -6.34
CA MET A 189 7.96 -2.69 -4.89
C MET A 189 7.58 -3.97 -4.14
N GLY A 190 8.22 -4.17 -3.00
CA GLY A 190 7.97 -5.32 -2.11
C GLY A 190 9.28 -5.74 -1.43
N ARG A 191 9.63 -5.07 -0.31
CA ARG A 191 10.90 -5.33 0.39
C ARG A 191 10.93 -6.73 1.00
N ASN A 192 9.91 -7.10 1.74
CA ASN A 192 9.86 -8.35 2.50
C ASN A 192 8.77 -9.28 1.98
N ALA A 193 7.64 -8.73 1.53
CA ALA A 193 6.49 -9.47 1.04
C ALA A 193 6.28 -9.21 -0.46
N GLY A 194 6.04 -10.26 -1.22
CA GLY A 194 5.95 -10.25 -2.68
C GLY A 194 4.56 -9.98 -3.25
N TRP A 195 3.60 -9.53 -2.47
CA TRP A 195 2.22 -9.34 -2.89
C TRP A 195 2.06 -8.47 -4.15
N LEU A 196 2.80 -7.35 -4.22
CA LEU A 196 2.76 -6.46 -5.37
C LEU A 196 3.41 -7.13 -6.60
N THR A 197 4.55 -7.80 -6.42
CA THR A 197 5.22 -8.50 -7.52
C THR A 197 4.37 -9.67 -8.02
N ALA A 198 3.67 -10.36 -7.12
CA ALA A 198 2.73 -11.41 -7.47
C ALA A 198 1.59 -10.89 -8.39
N ALA A 199 1.21 -9.61 -8.28
CA ALA A 199 0.20 -9.00 -9.14
C ALA A 199 0.58 -9.00 -10.64
N ALA A 200 1.85 -9.20 -10.96
CA ALA A 200 2.29 -9.42 -12.35
C ALA A 200 1.59 -10.62 -13.01
N ALA A 201 1.19 -11.64 -12.22
CA ALA A 201 0.45 -12.78 -12.73
C ALA A 201 -0.92 -12.41 -13.30
N LEU A 202 -1.54 -11.34 -12.79
CA LEU A 202 -2.86 -10.87 -13.25
C LEU A 202 -2.85 -10.26 -14.66
N ALA A 203 -1.67 -9.97 -15.22
CA ALA A 203 -1.53 -9.49 -16.59
C ALA A 203 -1.88 -10.57 -17.63
N LYS A 204 -1.80 -11.85 -17.25
CA LYS A 204 -2.16 -12.97 -18.12
C LYS A 204 -3.66 -13.02 -18.39
N GLY A 205 -4.02 -13.27 -19.64
CA GLY A 205 -5.41 -13.41 -20.09
C GLY A 205 -5.47 -13.90 -21.54
N ASP A 206 -6.65 -13.92 -22.13
CA ASP A 206 -6.88 -14.41 -23.49
C ASP A 206 -6.08 -13.62 -24.54
N ASP A 207 -5.80 -12.36 -24.27
CA ASP A 207 -5.10 -11.42 -25.16
C ASP A 207 -3.66 -11.12 -24.74
N CYS A 208 -3.15 -11.75 -23.69
CA CYS A 208 -1.80 -11.51 -23.17
C CYS A 208 -1.22 -12.78 -22.54
N SER A 209 0.00 -13.15 -22.92
CA SER A 209 0.68 -14.35 -22.38
C SER A 209 1.10 -14.18 -20.91
N GLY A 210 1.16 -12.95 -20.40
CA GLY A 210 1.70 -12.63 -19.09
C GLY A 210 3.24 -12.53 -19.09
N CYS A 211 3.81 -12.33 -17.90
CA CYS A 211 5.25 -12.35 -17.71
C CYS A 211 5.80 -13.79 -17.88
N ASP A 212 7.01 -13.90 -18.42
CA ASP A 212 7.69 -15.18 -18.62
C ASP A 212 8.23 -15.79 -17.32
N ALA A 213 8.56 -14.92 -16.36
CA ALA A 213 8.89 -15.30 -14.99
C ALA A 213 8.55 -14.18 -14.01
N ILE A 214 8.26 -14.54 -12.76
CA ILE A 214 7.94 -13.63 -11.66
C ILE A 214 8.72 -14.09 -10.43
N TYR A 215 9.67 -13.26 -9.97
CA TYR A 215 10.54 -13.58 -8.84
C TYR A 215 10.14 -12.79 -7.60
N LEU A 216 9.72 -13.52 -6.55
CA LEU A 216 9.24 -12.97 -5.28
C LEU A 216 10.35 -12.98 -4.20
N PRO A 217 10.30 -12.07 -3.22
CA PRO A 217 11.27 -12.02 -2.12
C PRO A 217 11.16 -13.19 -1.15
N GLU A 218 10.04 -13.94 -1.16
CA GLU A 218 9.81 -15.17 -0.38
C GLU A 218 10.72 -16.32 -0.78
N ARG A 219 11.41 -16.22 -1.92
CA ARG A 219 12.35 -17.24 -2.42
C ARG A 219 13.76 -16.67 -2.49
N VAL A 220 14.73 -17.49 -2.13
CA VAL A 220 16.15 -17.15 -2.37
C VAL A 220 16.38 -17.00 -3.87
N PHE A 221 16.97 -15.87 -4.25
CA PHE A 221 17.27 -15.55 -5.64
C PHE A 221 18.65 -16.09 -6.02
N ASP A 222 18.66 -17.04 -6.96
CA ASP A 222 19.88 -17.60 -7.51
C ASP A 222 20.18 -16.93 -8.86
N ILE A 223 21.24 -16.14 -8.90
CA ILE A 223 21.62 -15.36 -10.08
C ILE A 223 22.04 -16.26 -11.24
N ASP A 224 22.73 -17.37 -10.97
CA ASP A 224 23.22 -18.25 -12.03
C ASP A 224 22.06 -19.01 -12.65
N LYS A 225 21.11 -19.46 -11.83
CA LYS A 225 19.86 -20.06 -12.28
C LYS A 225 19.02 -19.05 -13.08
N PHE A 226 18.89 -17.81 -12.59
CA PHE A 226 18.21 -16.73 -13.32
C PHE A 226 18.81 -16.51 -14.70
N MET A 227 20.14 -16.45 -14.81
CA MET A 227 20.84 -16.28 -16.09
C MET A 227 20.64 -17.48 -17.04
N ALA A 228 20.56 -18.70 -16.51
CA ALA A 228 20.24 -19.89 -17.30
C ALA A 228 18.79 -19.82 -17.82
N ASP A 229 17.83 -19.47 -16.96
CA ASP A 229 16.41 -19.30 -17.32
C ASP A 229 16.23 -18.25 -18.43
N VAL A 230 16.91 -17.11 -18.32
CA VAL A 230 16.87 -16.04 -19.33
C VAL A 230 17.42 -16.52 -20.68
N LYS A 231 18.53 -17.27 -20.68
CA LYS A 231 19.12 -17.83 -21.90
C LYS A 231 18.19 -18.83 -22.57
N GLU A 232 17.51 -19.69 -21.78
CA GLU A 232 16.52 -20.66 -22.27
C GLU A 232 15.30 -19.97 -22.89
N LEU A 233 14.75 -18.95 -22.18
CA LEU A 233 13.62 -18.16 -22.69
C LEU A 233 13.99 -17.43 -23.99
N ALA A 234 15.16 -16.80 -24.04
CA ALA A 234 15.63 -16.07 -25.21
C ALA A 234 15.95 -16.99 -26.42
N ALA A 235 16.21 -18.29 -26.20
CA ALA A 235 16.42 -19.26 -27.28
C ALA A 235 15.11 -19.64 -27.97
N THR A 236 13.96 -19.50 -27.30
CA THR A 236 12.65 -19.94 -27.79
C THR A 236 11.67 -18.81 -28.06
N LYS A 237 11.90 -17.62 -27.51
CA LYS A 237 11.00 -16.46 -27.62
C LYS A 237 11.73 -15.24 -28.20
N SER A 238 11.01 -14.45 -29.00
CA SER A 238 11.50 -13.17 -29.53
C SER A 238 11.31 -12.01 -28.55
N SER A 239 10.45 -12.16 -27.56
CA SER A 239 10.16 -11.20 -26.49
C SER A 239 10.14 -11.92 -25.16
N VAL A 240 10.89 -11.41 -24.18
CA VAL A 240 10.94 -11.94 -22.81
C VAL A 240 10.68 -10.79 -21.84
N VAL A 241 9.67 -10.95 -20.98
CA VAL A 241 9.34 -9.97 -19.93
C VAL A 241 9.33 -10.67 -18.57
N ILE A 242 10.16 -10.17 -17.66
CA ILE A 242 10.35 -10.73 -16.32
C ILE A 242 10.00 -9.70 -15.28
N ALA A 243 9.13 -10.05 -14.34
CA ALA A 243 8.82 -9.24 -13.16
C ALA A 243 9.72 -9.69 -11.99
N VAL A 244 10.30 -8.75 -11.28
CA VAL A 244 11.15 -9.02 -10.12
C VAL A 244 10.82 -8.07 -8.97
N SER A 245 10.77 -8.58 -7.75
CA SER A 245 10.65 -7.74 -6.57
C SER A 245 11.96 -6.99 -6.31
N GLU A 246 11.88 -5.72 -5.90
CA GLU A 246 13.03 -4.96 -5.38
C GLU A 246 13.72 -5.67 -4.19
N GLY A 247 12.95 -6.48 -3.44
CA GLY A 247 13.34 -7.15 -2.21
C GLY A 247 13.95 -8.54 -2.37
N VAL A 248 14.21 -9.03 -3.60
CA VAL A 248 14.84 -10.35 -3.78
C VAL A 248 16.25 -10.39 -3.20
N LYS A 249 16.56 -11.50 -2.50
CA LYS A 249 17.82 -11.71 -1.78
C LYS A 249 18.55 -12.92 -2.29
N VAL A 250 19.87 -12.83 -2.41
CA VAL A 250 20.73 -13.99 -2.64
C VAL A 250 20.94 -14.80 -1.36
N ALA A 251 21.55 -15.97 -1.48
CA ALA A 251 21.67 -16.96 -0.39
C ALA A 251 22.39 -16.43 0.87
N ASP A 252 23.26 -15.44 0.75
CA ASP A 252 23.95 -14.80 1.87
C ASP A 252 23.12 -13.69 2.54
N GLY A 253 21.87 -13.46 2.09
CA GLY A 253 20.93 -12.49 2.65
C GLY A 253 21.07 -11.07 2.13
N ARG A 254 22.04 -10.78 1.25
CA ARG A 254 22.12 -9.47 0.59
C ARG A 254 21.03 -9.31 -0.46
N TYR A 255 20.52 -8.10 -0.59
CA TYR A 255 19.62 -7.76 -1.69
C TYR A 255 20.38 -7.75 -3.04
N VAL A 256 19.70 -8.15 -4.09
CA VAL A 256 20.29 -8.19 -5.43
C VAL A 256 20.79 -6.80 -5.86
N CYS A 257 20.07 -5.73 -5.53
CA CYS A 257 20.51 -4.35 -5.83
C CYS A 257 21.81 -3.95 -5.13
N GLU A 258 22.22 -4.61 -4.03
CA GLU A 258 23.48 -4.34 -3.32
C GLU A 258 24.70 -4.96 -3.99
N LEU A 259 24.51 -5.89 -4.91
CA LEU A 259 25.62 -6.56 -5.58
C LEU A 259 26.35 -5.66 -6.60
N GLY A 260 25.70 -4.58 -7.03
CA GLY A 260 26.23 -3.64 -8.00
C GLY A 260 26.63 -2.26 -7.43
N ARG A 261 26.19 -1.93 -6.20
CA ARG A 261 26.41 -0.61 -5.59
C ARG A 261 26.18 -0.59 -4.09
N GLU A 262 26.68 0.43 -3.40
CA GLU A 262 26.21 0.75 -2.04
C GLU A 262 24.80 1.32 -2.07
N VAL A 263 23.96 0.85 -1.16
CA VAL A 263 22.56 1.26 -1.03
C VAL A 263 22.41 2.23 0.13
N ALA A 264 21.82 3.40 -0.13
CA ALA A 264 21.55 4.39 0.90
C ALA A 264 20.53 3.88 1.92
N VAL A 265 20.64 4.35 3.16
CA VAL A 265 19.73 3.99 4.27
C VAL A 265 18.90 5.22 4.62
N ASP A 266 17.59 5.04 4.81
CA ASP A 266 16.66 6.09 5.23
C ASP A 266 16.77 6.39 6.74
N ALA A 267 16.05 7.42 7.22
CA ALA A 267 16.05 7.85 8.62
C ALA A 267 15.56 6.77 9.61
N PHE A 268 14.94 5.67 9.13
CA PHE A 268 14.48 4.54 9.94
C PHE A 268 15.47 3.36 9.94
N GLY A 269 16.61 3.51 9.27
CA GLY A 269 17.57 2.41 9.10
C GLY A 269 17.18 1.45 7.97
N HIS A 270 16.19 1.80 7.14
CA HIS A 270 15.79 0.98 6.01
C HIS A 270 16.62 1.32 4.77
N LYS A 271 17.17 0.29 4.12
CA LYS A 271 17.85 0.44 2.83
C LYS A 271 16.88 0.95 1.76
N GLN A 272 17.31 1.93 0.97
CA GLN A 272 16.54 2.41 -0.18
C GLN A 272 16.66 1.39 -1.31
N MET A 273 15.62 0.56 -1.45
CA MET A 273 15.56 -0.50 -2.46
C MET A 273 15.27 0.12 -3.82
N SER A 274 16.16 -0.05 -4.76
CA SER A 274 15.97 0.21 -6.20
C SER A 274 17.19 -0.26 -6.98
N GLY A 275 17.04 -0.55 -8.28
CA GLY A 275 18.12 -0.92 -9.17
C GLY A 275 18.37 -2.42 -9.30
N THR A 276 17.52 -3.26 -8.75
CA THR A 276 17.53 -4.71 -9.00
C THR A 276 17.34 -5.01 -10.50
N ALA A 277 16.34 -4.39 -11.15
CA ALA A 277 16.12 -4.57 -12.59
C ALA A 277 17.30 -4.06 -13.43
N VAL A 278 17.88 -2.91 -13.04
CA VAL A 278 19.05 -2.34 -13.76
C VAL A 278 20.24 -3.29 -13.66
N MET A 279 20.56 -3.76 -12.46
CA MET A 279 21.68 -4.70 -12.25
C MET A 279 21.50 -5.99 -13.04
N LEU A 280 20.30 -6.57 -13.03
CA LEU A 280 19.99 -7.79 -13.78
C LEU A 280 20.05 -7.54 -15.30
N ALA A 281 19.51 -6.42 -15.78
CA ALA A 281 19.55 -6.05 -17.19
C ALA A 281 20.98 -5.86 -17.71
N ASP A 282 21.82 -5.18 -16.95
CA ASP A 282 23.24 -4.96 -17.30
C ASP A 282 24.00 -6.29 -17.34
N LYS A 283 23.75 -7.18 -16.39
CA LYS A 283 24.35 -8.52 -16.37
C LYS A 283 23.93 -9.36 -17.59
N ILE A 284 22.64 -9.36 -17.93
CA ILE A 284 22.13 -10.06 -19.11
C ILE A 284 22.79 -9.50 -20.39
N ALA A 285 22.82 -8.17 -20.54
CA ALA A 285 23.42 -7.53 -21.71
C ALA A 285 24.91 -7.86 -21.84
N ALA A 286 25.66 -7.84 -20.74
CA ALA A 286 27.08 -8.16 -20.70
C ALA A 286 27.37 -9.63 -21.11
N GLU A 287 26.57 -10.59 -20.62
CA GLU A 287 26.82 -12.00 -20.88
C GLU A 287 26.25 -12.52 -22.21
N THR A 288 25.17 -11.92 -22.71
CA THR A 288 24.46 -12.44 -23.88
C THR A 288 24.58 -11.56 -25.12
N GLY A 289 24.93 -10.28 -24.96
CA GLY A 289 24.88 -9.28 -26.03
C GLY A 289 23.45 -8.98 -26.55
N LEU A 290 22.42 -9.43 -25.83
CA LEU A 290 21.01 -9.17 -26.18
C LEU A 290 20.59 -7.77 -25.72
N LYS A 291 19.62 -7.18 -26.44
CA LYS A 291 19.02 -5.91 -26.06
C LYS A 291 18.15 -6.14 -24.81
N THR A 292 18.55 -5.53 -23.72
CA THR A 292 17.85 -5.64 -22.44
C THR A 292 17.43 -4.25 -21.96
N ARG A 293 16.24 -4.16 -21.37
CA ARG A 293 15.70 -2.94 -20.74
C ARG A 293 15.37 -3.24 -19.29
N ALA A 294 15.54 -2.22 -18.44
CA ALA A 294 15.07 -2.19 -17.08
C ALA A 294 13.95 -1.15 -16.96
N ILE A 295 12.88 -1.50 -16.26
CA ILE A 295 11.78 -0.60 -15.91
C ILE A 295 11.56 -0.72 -14.41
N GLU A 296 11.58 0.39 -13.70
CA GLU A 296 11.25 0.48 -12.29
C GLU A 296 9.89 1.18 -12.14
N PHE A 297 8.88 0.51 -11.59
CA PHE A 297 7.58 1.16 -11.33
C PHE A 297 7.65 2.19 -10.21
N SER A 298 8.54 1.98 -9.25
CA SER A 298 8.81 2.93 -8.17
C SER A 298 7.51 3.52 -7.58
N THR A 299 7.45 4.84 -7.35
CA THR A 299 6.28 5.50 -6.75
C THR A 299 5.04 5.52 -7.64
N LEU A 300 5.15 5.27 -8.95
CA LEU A 300 4.00 5.27 -9.85
C LEU A 300 2.95 4.24 -9.44
N GLN A 301 3.35 3.05 -9.01
CA GLN A 301 2.44 1.97 -8.62
C GLN A 301 1.56 2.29 -7.41
N ARG A 302 1.90 3.29 -6.61
CA ARG A 302 1.10 3.74 -5.45
C ARG A 302 0.42 5.09 -5.66
N ALA A 303 0.73 5.80 -6.74
CA ALA A 303 0.23 7.14 -7.01
C ALA A 303 -0.79 7.20 -8.15
N ALA A 304 -0.98 6.10 -8.90
CA ALA A 304 -1.74 6.07 -10.13
C ALA A 304 -3.27 5.97 -9.89
N THR A 305 -3.90 7.03 -9.41
CA THR A 305 -5.35 7.07 -9.18
C THR A 305 -6.18 6.91 -10.46
N HIS A 306 -5.60 7.19 -11.63
CA HIS A 306 -6.26 7.00 -12.93
C HIS A 306 -6.50 5.51 -13.29
N LEU A 307 -5.80 4.59 -12.62
CA LEU A 307 -6.00 3.14 -12.71
C LEU A 307 -6.42 2.51 -11.36
N ALA A 308 -6.91 3.32 -10.42
CA ALA A 308 -7.35 2.78 -9.14
C ALA A 308 -8.52 1.80 -9.31
N SER A 309 -8.56 0.77 -8.47
CA SER A 309 -9.66 -0.19 -8.41
C SER A 309 -10.85 0.41 -7.69
N LEU A 310 -12.05 0.28 -8.27
CA LEU A 310 -13.28 0.72 -7.60
C LEU A 310 -13.58 -0.12 -6.34
N THR A 311 -13.28 -1.41 -6.38
CA THR A 311 -13.36 -2.29 -5.19
C THR A 311 -12.51 -1.71 -4.06
N ASP A 312 -11.24 -1.45 -4.31
CA ASP A 312 -10.30 -0.92 -3.31
C ASP A 312 -10.69 0.48 -2.79
N ILE A 313 -11.19 1.37 -3.67
CA ILE A 313 -11.71 2.70 -3.28
C ILE A 313 -12.89 2.58 -2.32
N ASN A 314 -13.83 1.68 -2.62
CA ASN A 314 -15.03 1.49 -1.81
C ASN A 314 -14.68 0.84 -0.46
N GLU A 315 -13.81 -0.14 -0.45
CA GLU A 315 -13.36 -0.81 0.78
C GLU A 315 -12.52 0.12 1.65
N ALA A 316 -11.65 0.95 1.05
CA ALA A 316 -10.94 2.01 1.76
C ALA A 316 -11.90 3.02 2.42
N PHE A 317 -12.96 3.41 1.71
CA PHE A 317 -14.01 4.25 2.29
C PHE A 317 -14.71 3.55 3.45
N GLN A 318 -15.09 2.28 3.26
CA GLN A 318 -15.84 1.49 4.25
C GLN A 318 -15.05 1.30 5.55
N VAL A 319 -13.75 0.96 5.49
CA VAL A 319 -12.94 0.79 6.71
C VAL A 319 -12.81 2.12 7.48
N GLY A 320 -12.71 3.25 6.78
CA GLY A 320 -12.71 4.56 7.43
C GLY A 320 -14.05 4.89 8.10
N TYR A 321 -15.15 4.60 7.41
CA TYR A 321 -16.51 4.79 7.91
C TYR A 321 -16.77 3.91 9.15
N ASP A 322 -16.44 2.64 9.09
CA ASP A 322 -16.70 1.68 10.17
C ASP A 322 -15.76 1.88 11.36
N ALA A 323 -14.59 2.48 11.18
CA ALA A 323 -13.75 2.90 12.30
C ALA A 323 -14.47 3.91 13.20
N VAL A 324 -15.18 4.87 12.60
CA VAL A 324 -15.97 5.84 13.36
C VAL A 324 -17.17 5.17 14.02
N MET A 325 -17.86 4.27 13.33
CA MET A 325 -19.01 3.55 13.90
C MET A 325 -18.58 2.66 15.08
N ALA A 326 -17.45 1.96 14.97
CA ALA A 326 -16.90 1.16 16.06
C ALA A 326 -16.50 2.04 17.28
N ALA A 327 -15.91 3.21 17.03
CA ALA A 327 -15.61 4.17 18.10
C ALA A 327 -16.88 4.71 18.75
N GLU A 328 -17.98 4.96 18.00
CA GLU A 328 -19.28 5.37 18.55
C GLU A 328 -19.86 4.29 19.49
N GLU A 329 -19.63 3.00 19.17
CA GLU A 329 -19.98 1.86 20.04
C GLU A 329 -19.09 1.76 21.31
N GLY A 330 -18.10 2.66 21.47
CA GLY A 330 -17.19 2.67 22.62
C GLY A 330 -15.92 1.85 22.45
N LYS A 331 -15.65 1.30 21.25
CA LYS A 331 -14.42 0.56 20.99
C LYS A 331 -13.21 1.50 20.91
N THR A 332 -12.07 1.03 21.40
CA THR A 332 -10.75 1.69 21.36
C THR A 332 -9.66 0.63 21.29
N GLY A 333 -8.48 0.97 20.79
CA GLY A 333 -7.39 0.01 20.64
C GLY A 333 -7.68 -1.07 19.60
N MET A 334 -8.46 -0.74 18.58
CA MET A 334 -8.86 -1.66 17.52
C MET A 334 -8.41 -1.15 16.15
N MET A 335 -8.18 -2.08 15.23
CA MET A 335 -8.09 -1.81 13.79
C MET A 335 -9.33 -2.38 13.09
N ILE A 336 -9.83 -1.67 12.08
CA ILE A 336 -10.86 -2.24 11.22
C ILE A 336 -10.19 -3.22 10.24
N THR A 337 -10.76 -4.41 10.08
CA THR A 337 -10.31 -5.42 9.12
C THR A 337 -11.29 -5.54 7.96
N LEU A 338 -10.81 -6.02 6.83
CA LEU A 338 -11.60 -6.46 5.70
C LEU A 338 -11.76 -7.97 5.79
N ASP A 339 -13.00 -8.45 5.79
CA ASP A 339 -13.34 -9.85 5.99
C ASP A 339 -14.04 -10.38 4.73
N ARG A 340 -13.33 -11.19 3.95
CA ARG A 340 -13.90 -11.80 2.76
C ARG A 340 -14.94 -12.86 3.14
N ASN A 341 -16.16 -12.68 2.66
CA ASN A 341 -17.32 -13.54 2.96
C ASN A 341 -17.75 -14.39 1.77
N GLY A 342 -17.24 -14.13 0.56
CA GLY A 342 -17.55 -14.88 -0.65
C GLY A 342 -16.71 -14.45 -1.84
N ASP A 343 -16.51 -15.38 -2.80
CA ASP A 343 -15.72 -15.16 -4.01
C ASP A 343 -16.57 -15.07 -5.29
N ALA A 344 -17.73 -15.70 -5.31
CA ALA A 344 -18.61 -15.73 -6.48
C ALA A 344 -20.11 -15.61 -6.11
N PRO A 345 -20.67 -14.40 -5.99
CA PRO A 345 -20.01 -13.11 -6.19
C PRO A 345 -19.04 -12.74 -5.07
N TYR A 346 -18.04 -11.92 -5.36
CA TYR A 346 -17.14 -11.36 -4.35
C TYR A 346 -17.93 -10.53 -3.35
N GLN A 347 -17.71 -10.80 -2.07
CA GLN A 347 -18.30 -10.08 -0.94
C GLN A 347 -17.26 -9.89 0.15
N CYS A 348 -17.19 -8.67 0.66
CA CYS A 348 -16.28 -8.31 1.74
C CYS A 348 -17.04 -7.44 2.75
N GLY A 349 -16.95 -7.80 4.02
CA GLY A 349 -17.43 -7.04 5.16
C GLY A 349 -16.27 -6.45 5.95
N THR A 350 -16.60 -5.90 7.12
CA THR A 350 -15.61 -5.34 8.04
C THR A 350 -15.86 -5.83 9.46
N SER A 351 -14.78 -5.91 10.25
CA SER A 351 -14.81 -6.13 11.69
C SER A 351 -13.84 -5.19 12.41
N ALA A 352 -14.02 -5.01 13.71
CA ALA A 352 -13.04 -4.34 14.56
C ALA A 352 -12.23 -5.39 15.31
N TYR A 353 -10.92 -5.41 15.12
CA TYR A 353 -10.02 -6.40 15.70
C TYR A 353 -9.01 -5.75 16.64
N ASP A 354 -8.62 -6.48 17.69
CA ASP A 354 -7.67 -5.99 18.70
C ASP A 354 -6.32 -5.64 18.07
N ILE A 355 -5.87 -4.40 18.27
CA ILE A 355 -4.64 -3.87 17.70
C ILE A 355 -3.40 -4.64 18.14
N HIS A 356 -3.42 -5.30 19.32
CA HIS A 356 -2.30 -6.05 19.86
C HIS A 356 -1.96 -7.31 19.04
N ALA A 357 -2.92 -7.84 18.30
CA ALA A 357 -2.70 -8.99 17.41
C ALA A 357 -2.12 -8.59 16.03
N ILE A 358 -2.05 -7.29 15.74
CA ILE A 358 -1.73 -6.75 14.43
C ILE A 358 -0.35 -6.10 14.40
N ALA A 359 -0.06 -5.29 15.41
CA ALA A 359 1.17 -4.49 15.45
C ALA A 359 2.43 -5.39 15.41
N ASN A 360 3.39 -5.01 14.54
CA ASN A 360 4.69 -5.68 14.37
C ASN A 360 4.64 -7.14 13.84
N VAL A 361 3.58 -7.50 13.09
CA VAL A 361 3.48 -8.79 12.40
C VAL A 361 3.37 -8.54 10.89
N GLU A 362 4.16 -9.27 10.09
CA GLU A 362 4.12 -9.20 8.62
C GLU A 362 3.50 -10.49 8.04
N ARG A 363 2.71 -10.35 6.96
CA ARG A 363 2.11 -11.42 6.20
C ARG A 363 2.73 -11.53 4.81
N ASN A 364 3.31 -12.67 4.50
CA ASN A 364 3.89 -12.99 3.20
C ASN A 364 2.88 -13.64 2.25
N VAL A 365 3.25 -13.73 0.95
CA VAL A 365 2.50 -14.53 -0.02
C VAL A 365 2.55 -16.00 0.42
N PRO A 366 1.40 -16.70 0.53
CA PRO A 366 1.37 -18.10 0.91
C PRO A 366 2.24 -18.99 -0.01
N ASP A 367 2.97 -19.90 0.61
CA ASP A 367 3.93 -20.76 -0.10
C ASP A 367 3.27 -21.62 -1.21
N GLU A 368 2.05 -22.08 -0.96
CA GLU A 368 1.23 -22.84 -1.90
C GLU A 368 0.73 -22.03 -3.11
N TRP A 369 0.86 -20.72 -3.06
CA TRP A 369 0.53 -19.84 -4.20
C TRP A 369 1.74 -19.56 -5.09
N ILE A 370 2.94 -19.92 -4.66
CA ILE A 370 4.16 -19.81 -5.45
C ILE A 370 4.40 -21.14 -6.16
N THR A 371 4.69 -21.10 -7.47
CA THR A 371 4.97 -22.33 -8.23
C THR A 371 6.21 -23.05 -7.69
N ALA A 372 6.27 -24.38 -7.86
CA ALA A 372 7.35 -25.20 -7.30
C ALA A 372 8.75 -24.82 -7.81
N ASP A 373 8.85 -24.25 -9.03
CA ASP A 373 10.10 -23.74 -9.60
C ASP A 373 10.49 -22.35 -9.08
N GLY A 374 9.58 -21.68 -8.33
CA GLY A 374 9.78 -20.37 -7.75
C GLY A 374 9.71 -19.19 -8.73
N LYS A 375 9.19 -19.41 -9.96
CA LYS A 375 9.19 -18.44 -11.05
C LYS A 375 7.80 -17.96 -11.48
N GLY A 376 6.77 -18.23 -10.68
CA GLY A 376 5.40 -17.87 -11.01
C GLY A 376 4.44 -18.06 -9.86
N LEU A 377 3.16 -17.81 -10.13
CA LEU A 377 2.05 -17.93 -9.18
C LEU A 377 1.09 -19.04 -9.66
N THR A 378 0.43 -19.68 -8.69
CA THR A 378 -0.66 -20.64 -8.94
C THR A 378 -2.00 -19.90 -9.07
N ASP A 379 -3.02 -20.61 -9.56
CA ASP A 379 -4.40 -20.10 -9.66
C ASP A 379 -4.97 -19.62 -8.32
N GLY A 380 -4.42 -20.09 -7.19
CA GLY A 380 -4.81 -19.64 -5.85
C GLY A 380 -4.63 -18.15 -5.66
N TYR A 381 -3.47 -17.61 -6.08
CA TYR A 381 -3.21 -16.18 -6.04
C TYR A 381 -4.16 -15.41 -6.98
N GLU A 382 -4.37 -15.88 -8.20
CA GLU A 382 -5.26 -15.19 -9.15
C GLU A 382 -6.69 -15.09 -8.62
N LYS A 383 -7.24 -16.17 -8.07
CA LYS A 383 -8.57 -16.20 -7.46
C LYS A 383 -8.69 -15.21 -6.31
N TYR A 384 -7.64 -15.11 -5.50
CA TYR A 384 -7.59 -14.15 -4.39
C TYR A 384 -7.55 -12.70 -4.89
N ALA A 385 -6.66 -12.37 -5.83
CA ALA A 385 -6.35 -11.00 -6.18
C ALA A 385 -7.27 -10.41 -7.26
N ARG A 386 -7.86 -11.25 -8.15
CA ARG A 386 -8.68 -10.79 -9.27
C ARG A 386 -9.87 -9.91 -8.84
N PRO A 387 -10.67 -10.23 -7.81
CA PRO A 387 -11.76 -9.37 -7.37
C PRO A 387 -11.31 -8.00 -6.87
N LEU A 388 -10.09 -7.91 -6.31
CA LEU A 388 -9.56 -6.69 -5.70
C LEU A 388 -9.18 -5.62 -6.73
N ILE A 389 -8.99 -6.00 -7.99
CA ILE A 389 -8.62 -5.08 -9.07
C ILE A 389 -9.82 -4.62 -9.92
N MET A 390 -11.04 -4.96 -9.53
CA MET A 390 -12.22 -4.77 -10.37
C MET A 390 -12.82 -3.37 -10.27
N GLY A 391 -13.43 -2.95 -11.39
CA GLY A 391 -14.14 -1.69 -11.54
C GLY A 391 -13.23 -0.47 -11.64
N GLU A 392 -13.78 0.62 -12.19
CA GLU A 392 -13.08 1.89 -12.44
C GLU A 392 -13.83 3.05 -11.80
N LEU A 393 -13.09 3.97 -11.19
CA LEU A 393 -13.59 5.27 -10.81
C LEU A 393 -12.90 6.33 -11.68
N GLN A 394 -13.62 6.84 -12.68
CA GLN A 394 -13.05 7.80 -13.63
C GLN A 394 -12.56 9.06 -12.90
N PRO A 395 -11.32 9.53 -13.16
CA PRO A 395 -10.87 10.82 -12.69
C PRO A 395 -11.76 11.97 -13.21
N LEU A 396 -11.89 13.03 -12.45
CA LEU A 396 -12.50 14.27 -12.92
C LEU A 396 -11.46 15.05 -13.72
N PHE A 397 -11.67 15.21 -15.01
CA PHE A 397 -10.75 15.92 -15.89
C PHE A 397 -11.10 17.39 -16.03
N VAL A 398 -10.10 18.25 -15.92
CA VAL A 398 -10.19 19.69 -16.25
C VAL A 398 -9.00 20.03 -17.12
N ASN A 399 -9.26 20.62 -18.27
CA ASN A 399 -8.23 20.96 -19.27
C ASN A 399 -7.35 19.77 -19.68
N GLY A 400 -7.94 18.57 -19.76
CA GLY A 400 -7.24 17.36 -20.19
C GLY A 400 -6.40 16.66 -19.10
N LEU A 401 -6.41 17.15 -17.84
CA LEU A 401 -5.69 16.57 -16.73
C LEU A 401 -6.62 16.19 -15.56
N PRO A 402 -6.31 15.15 -14.77
CA PRO A 402 -7.05 14.83 -13.55
C PRO A 402 -7.04 16.01 -12.58
N ARG A 403 -8.22 16.38 -12.09
CA ARG A 403 -8.37 17.38 -11.05
C ARG A 403 -8.23 16.71 -9.68
N HIS A 404 -7.46 17.31 -8.79
CA HIS A 404 -7.24 16.86 -7.43
C HIS A 404 -7.73 17.90 -6.41
N LEU A 405 -8.11 17.42 -5.22
CA LEU A 405 -8.34 18.28 -4.07
C LEU A 405 -6.99 18.77 -3.54
N VAL A 406 -6.87 20.07 -3.29
CA VAL A 406 -5.62 20.69 -2.82
C VAL A 406 -5.90 21.46 -1.54
N ARG A 407 -5.03 21.32 -0.54
CA ARG A 407 -5.06 22.18 0.64
C ARG A 407 -4.71 23.62 0.24
N LYS A 408 -5.45 24.55 0.76
CA LYS A 408 -5.19 25.99 0.61
C LYS A 408 -4.24 26.49 1.69
#